data_7e382f20f122974210972133b8f81278
#
_entry.id   7e382f20f122974210972133b8f81278
#
_cell.length_a   1.000
_cell.length_b   1.000
_cell.length_c   1.000
_cell.angle_alpha   90.00
_cell.angle_beta   90.00
_cell.angle_gamma   90.00
#
_symmetry.space_group_name_H-M   'P 1'
#
loop_
_entity.id
_entity.type
_entity.pdbx_description
1 polymer ?
#
loop_
_entity_poly.entity_id
_entity_poly.type
_entity_poly.pdbx_seq_one_letter_code
_entity_poly.pdbx_strand_id
1 'polypeptide(L)'
;SQIIVADRSSIGADTGEAFEVNGVGAAAMRGGADRVLPLEQDERVVVDVPDPQVLLRPVALPRTMLEADKLIYVPKMKVHKLTNITLAMKMNQGSLDWYDAIRNHGPDMHAKMVDMLKVLRPDLSIVDGLWPMQGQGPGSPYPEDLIKDFNVILAGKDPVAVDTVGATIMGFDAKHEVPMLRGAEVAGLGVANLDQIDVVGTPIDQVKRHFRRGNINLVGVDPKVRVYMGRTCDGCLHFTRTGLDVYLANPHLWEDVERVTFIMGRDVEVPDELDHDPPRSYVFVVGDCAAQFQDRGVFLPGCASTSMHFTLFPGKTSEEVVERYHNLQPPKVNIEGYVFPETTS
;
A
#
# COMPACT_ATOMS: atom_id res chain seq x y z
N SER A 1 31.48 -0.16 -11.18
CA SER A 1 30.25 -0.53 -10.45
C SER A 1 29.07 -0.40 -11.39
N GLN A 2 28.16 -1.34 -11.32
CA GLN A 2 26.92 -1.32 -12.07
C GLN A 2 25.84 -0.59 -11.24
N ILE A 3 25.08 0.29 -11.88
CA ILE A 3 23.96 1.02 -11.25
C ILE A 3 22.64 0.51 -11.83
N ILE A 4 21.81 -0.08 -10.99
CA ILE A 4 20.47 -0.58 -11.36
C ILE A 4 19.44 0.27 -10.63
N VAL A 5 18.50 0.85 -11.38
CA VAL A 5 17.32 1.52 -10.82
C VAL A 5 16.14 0.58 -10.98
N ALA A 6 15.50 0.24 -9.86
CA ALA A 6 14.43 -0.73 -9.84
C ALA A 6 13.25 -0.23 -9.02
N ASP A 7 12.05 -0.61 -9.43
CA ASP A 7 10.81 -0.34 -8.69
C ASP A 7 9.74 -1.39 -9.07
N ARG A 8 8.64 -1.40 -8.34
CA ARG A 8 7.43 -2.14 -8.66
C ARG A 8 6.20 -1.26 -8.45
N SER A 9 5.40 -1.17 -9.48
CA SER A 9 4.13 -0.45 -9.44
C SER A 9 3.12 -1.08 -8.48
N SER A 10 2.07 -0.33 -8.16
CA SER A 10 0.94 -0.83 -7.39
C SER A 10 0.12 -1.86 -8.18
N ILE A 11 -0.82 -2.51 -7.49
CA ILE A 11 -1.71 -3.53 -8.05
C ILE A 11 -2.39 -3.02 -9.33
N GLY A 12 -2.34 -3.83 -10.39
CA GLY A 12 -3.02 -3.56 -11.65
C GLY A 12 -2.32 -2.59 -12.58
N ALA A 13 -1.06 -2.19 -12.28
CA ALA A 13 -0.26 -1.35 -13.16
C ALA A 13 1.03 -2.06 -13.57
N ASP A 14 1.35 -2.04 -14.86
CA ASP A 14 2.63 -2.50 -15.38
C ASP A 14 3.74 -1.52 -15.00
N THR A 15 4.84 -2.02 -14.45
CA THR A 15 5.94 -1.15 -13.99
C THR A 15 6.74 -0.59 -15.15
N GLY A 16 6.88 -1.34 -16.26
CA GLY A 16 7.54 -0.85 -17.46
C GLY A 16 6.80 0.35 -18.05
N GLU A 17 5.48 0.23 -18.23
CA GLU A 17 4.63 1.36 -18.67
C GLU A 17 4.70 2.54 -17.67
N ALA A 18 4.69 2.25 -16.37
CA ALA A 18 4.80 3.30 -15.34
C ALA A 18 6.13 4.07 -15.45
N PHE A 19 7.25 3.39 -15.71
CA PHE A 19 8.54 4.05 -15.92
C PHE A 19 8.55 4.96 -17.15
N GLU A 20 7.81 4.60 -18.20
CA GLU A 20 7.68 5.44 -19.38
C GLU A 20 6.81 6.68 -19.09
N VAL A 21 5.61 6.47 -18.54
CA VAL A 21 4.62 7.53 -18.29
C VAL A 21 5.13 8.58 -17.30
N ASN A 22 5.77 8.13 -16.19
CA ASN A 22 6.28 9.04 -15.15
C ASN A 22 7.69 9.60 -15.45
N GLY A 23 8.35 9.10 -16.49
CA GLY A 23 9.67 9.54 -16.93
C GLY A 23 10.83 9.09 -16.03
N VAL A 24 10.58 8.28 -15.00
CA VAL A 24 11.62 7.79 -14.06
C VAL A 24 12.65 6.94 -14.80
N GLY A 25 12.21 6.04 -15.70
CA GLY A 25 13.12 5.21 -16.49
C GLY A 25 14.10 6.05 -17.31
N ALA A 26 13.58 7.02 -18.06
CA ALA A 26 14.42 7.93 -18.87
C ALA A 26 15.33 8.82 -18.00
N ALA A 27 14.87 9.28 -16.83
CA ALA A 27 15.66 10.06 -15.91
C ALA A 27 16.81 9.22 -15.29
N ALA A 28 16.55 7.97 -14.92
CA ALA A 28 17.55 7.05 -14.41
C ALA A 28 18.67 6.81 -15.43
N MET A 29 18.32 6.54 -16.67
CA MET A 29 19.30 6.34 -17.75
C MET A 29 20.12 7.60 -18.03
N ARG A 30 19.49 8.78 -18.05
CA ARG A 30 20.24 10.06 -18.16
C ARG A 30 21.14 10.33 -16.95
N GLY A 31 20.75 9.83 -15.78
CA GLY A 31 21.52 9.92 -14.53
C GLY A 31 22.71 8.95 -14.46
N GLY A 32 22.86 8.06 -15.44
CA GLY A 32 23.96 7.11 -15.51
C GLY A 32 23.64 5.71 -14.97
N ALA A 33 22.35 5.35 -14.87
CA ALA A 33 21.98 3.97 -14.59
C ALA A 33 22.35 3.06 -15.79
N ASP A 34 22.88 1.89 -15.50
CA ASP A 34 23.20 0.86 -16.49
C ASP A 34 21.95 0.06 -16.88
N ARG A 35 20.96 -0.01 -15.98
CA ARG A 35 19.72 -0.75 -16.17
C ARG A 35 18.57 -0.13 -15.38
N VAL A 36 17.37 -0.17 -16.00
CA VAL A 36 16.09 0.07 -15.31
C VAL A 36 15.34 -1.26 -15.26
N LEU A 37 14.90 -1.67 -14.08
CA LEU A 37 14.36 -3.02 -13.83
C LEU A 37 13.00 -2.96 -13.16
N PRO A 38 11.91 -3.36 -13.84
CA PRO A 38 10.66 -3.74 -13.18
C PRO A 38 10.89 -4.94 -12.27
N LEU A 39 10.67 -4.80 -10.95
CA LEU A 39 11.01 -5.87 -9.98
C LEU A 39 10.18 -7.15 -10.15
N GLU A 40 9.02 -7.08 -10.78
CA GLU A 40 8.22 -8.25 -11.15
C GLU A 40 8.87 -9.12 -12.24
N GLN A 41 9.82 -8.56 -13.00
CA GLN A 41 10.59 -9.27 -14.04
C GLN A 41 11.91 -9.84 -13.52
N ASP A 42 12.27 -9.54 -12.28
CA ASP A 42 13.50 -10.06 -11.68
C ASP A 42 13.31 -11.51 -11.20
N GLU A 43 14.40 -12.26 -11.20
CA GLU A 43 14.42 -13.59 -10.60
C GLU A 43 14.10 -13.49 -9.10
N ARG A 44 13.26 -14.42 -8.60
CA ARG A 44 12.85 -14.45 -7.20
C ARG A 44 13.66 -15.49 -6.43
N VAL A 45 14.14 -15.11 -5.28
CA VAL A 45 14.81 -15.98 -4.32
C VAL A 45 13.95 -16.09 -3.06
N VAL A 46 13.72 -17.32 -2.63
CA VAL A 46 12.96 -17.61 -1.40
C VAL A 46 13.86 -17.42 -0.19
N VAL A 47 13.43 -16.61 0.76
CA VAL A 47 14.21 -16.22 1.94
C VAL A 47 13.37 -16.37 3.20
N ASP A 48 13.95 -17.02 4.23
CA ASP A 48 13.36 -17.05 5.57
C ASP A 48 13.52 -15.70 6.26
N VAL A 49 12.48 -15.27 6.95
CA VAL A 49 12.52 -14.07 7.79
C VAL A 49 13.02 -14.45 9.19
N PRO A 50 14.10 -13.87 9.70
CA PRO A 50 14.59 -14.16 11.05
C PRO A 50 13.59 -13.70 12.12
N ASP A 51 13.28 -14.56 13.08
CA ASP A 51 12.35 -14.26 14.19
C ASP A 51 11.11 -13.48 13.77
N PRO A 52 10.28 -14.02 12.84
CA PRO A 52 9.19 -13.28 12.24
C PRO A 52 8.07 -13.02 13.25
N GLN A 53 7.47 -11.84 13.17
CA GLN A 53 6.25 -11.50 13.93
C GLN A 53 4.99 -11.95 13.20
N VAL A 54 4.94 -11.76 11.88
CA VAL A 54 3.76 -12.03 11.04
C VAL A 54 4.09 -12.73 9.73
N LEU A 55 5.31 -12.60 9.21
CA LEU A 55 5.77 -13.30 8.01
C LEU A 55 6.31 -14.70 8.37
N LEU A 56 5.42 -15.54 8.93
CA LEU A 56 5.75 -16.88 9.43
C LEU A 56 6.16 -17.91 8.36
N ARG A 57 6.17 -17.51 7.11
CA ARG A 57 6.61 -18.33 5.97
C ARG A 57 7.68 -17.58 5.19
N PRO A 58 8.55 -18.28 4.48
CA PRO A 58 9.51 -17.66 3.58
C PRO A 58 8.83 -16.69 2.63
N VAL A 59 9.54 -15.65 2.23
CA VAL A 59 9.11 -14.65 1.24
C VAL A 59 9.96 -14.74 -0.01
N ALA A 60 9.36 -14.44 -1.16
CA ALA A 60 10.07 -14.43 -2.43
C ALA A 60 10.50 -13.00 -2.76
N LEU A 61 11.81 -12.75 -2.78
CA LEU A 61 12.41 -11.44 -2.97
C LEU A 61 13.21 -11.35 -4.28
N PRO A 62 13.34 -10.16 -4.88
CA PRO A 62 14.13 -9.97 -6.09
C PRO A 62 15.61 -10.28 -5.84
N ARG A 63 16.19 -11.12 -6.69
CA ARG A 63 17.61 -11.49 -6.63
C ARG A 63 18.52 -10.26 -6.68
N THR A 64 18.22 -9.34 -7.58
CA THR A 64 19.01 -8.11 -7.75
C THR A 64 19.10 -7.29 -6.46
N MET A 65 18.02 -7.25 -5.66
CA MET A 65 18.05 -6.53 -4.37
C MET A 65 18.86 -7.26 -3.29
N LEU A 66 18.80 -8.60 -3.29
CA LEU A 66 19.53 -9.44 -2.31
C LEU A 66 21.04 -9.49 -2.58
N GLU A 67 21.45 -9.42 -3.85
CA GLU A 67 22.85 -9.55 -4.28
C GLU A 67 23.54 -8.19 -4.49
N ALA A 68 22.83 -7.07 -4.32
CA ALA A 68 23.39 -5.73 -4.45
C ALA A 68 24.46 -5.48 -3.37
N ASP A 69 25.65 -5.00 -3.76
CA ASP A 69 26.71 -4.56 -2.81
C ASP A 69 26.22 -3.38 -1.96
N LYS A 70 25.36 -2.53 -2.54
CA LYS A 70 24.75 -1.37 -1.89
C LYS A 70 23.31 -1.20 -2.32
N LEU A 71 22.42 -1.08 -1.34
CA LEU A 71 21.01 -0.86 -1.53
C LEU A 71 20.64 0.57 -1.09
N ILE A 72 20.14 1.36 -2.03
CA ILE A 72 19.72 2.75 -1.76
C ILE A 72 18.22 2.86 -1.98
N TYR A 73 17.49 3.30 -0.97
CA TYR A 73 16.06 3.57 -1.08
C TYR A 73 15.79 5.05 -1.37
N VAL A 74 14.90 5.31 -2.33
CA VAL A 74 14.49 6.68 -2.70
C VAL A 74 12.96 6.80 -2.59
N PRO A 75 12.40 6.72 -1.37
CA PRO A 75 10.96 6.78 -1.17
C PRO A 75 10.40 8.19 -1.39
N LYS A 76 9.21 8.27 -1.97
CA LYS A 76 8.39 9.48 -1.96
C LYS A 76 7.78 9.68 -0.57
N MET A 77 7.90 10.87 0.01
CA MET A 77 7.26 11.21 1.28
C MET A 77 5.74 11.24 1.11
N LYS A 78 5.03 10.32 1.78
CA LYS A 78 3.56 10.20 1.66
C LYS A 78 2.92 9.79 2.98
N VAL A 79 1.69 10.28 3.21
CA VAL A 79 0.76 9.70 4.18
C VAL A 79 0.28 8.33 3.66
N HIS A 80 -0.09 7.46 4.57
CA HIS A 80 -0.68 6.16 4.28
C HIS A 80 -1.83 5.86 5.25
N LYS A 81 -2.96 5.44 4.72
CA LYS A 81 -4.18 5.17 5.50
C LYS A 81 -4.03 4.10 6.59
N LEU A 82 -3.09 3.14 6.43
CA LEU A 82 -2.84 2.09 7.43
C LEU A 82 -1.60 2.36 8.31
N THR A 83 -0.49 2.76 7.70
CA THR A 83 0.79 2.90 8.40
C THR A 83 1.12 4.34 8.78
N ASN A 84 0.19 5.26 8.58
CA ASN A 84 0.30 6.70 8.74
C ASN A 84 1.34 7.36 7.83
N ILE A 85 2.49 6.75 7.65
CA ILE A 85 3.56 7.22 6.76
C ILE A 85 3.95 6.16 5.72
N THR A 86 4.44 6.63 4.58
CA THR A 86 5.19 5.86 3.60
C THR A 86 6.53 6.55 3.42
N LEU A 87 7.60 5.89 3.88
CA LEU A 87 8.98 6.37 3.81
C LEU A 87 9.92 5.17 3.58
N ALA A 88 11.12 5.15 4.17
CA ALA A 88 12.14 4.14 3.88
C ALA A 88 11.72 2.70 4.24
N MET A 89 11.21 2.45 5.45
CA MET A 89 10.81 1.10 5.86
C MET A 89 9.72 0.51 4.96
N LYS A 90 8.79 1.35 4.51
CA LYS A 90 7.67 0.91 3.66
C LYS A 90 8.09 0.58 2.22
N MET A 91 9.29 0.97 1.76
CA MET A 91 9.82 0.58 0.44
C MET A 91 9.88 -0.94 0.27
N ASN A 92 10.13 -1.67 1.36
CA ASN A 92 10.15 -3.13 1.35
C ASN A 92 8.83 -3.78 0.89
N GLN A 93 7.71 -3.07 0.96
CA GLN A 93 6.44 -3.54 0.41
C GLN A 93 6.53 -3.76 -1.11
N GLY A 94 7.31 -2.95 -1.82
CA GLY A 94 7.55 -3.07 -3.26
C GLY A 94 8.44 -4.26 -3.65
N SER A 95 9.25 -4.80 -2.75
CA SER A 95 10.11 -5.96 -3.03
C SER A 95 9.37 -7.29 -3.00
N LEU A 96 8.24 -7.39 -2.28
CA LEU A 96 7.45 -8.61 -2.17
C LEU A 96 6.79 -8.96 -3.50
N ASP A 97 6.52 -10.25 -3.74
CA ASP A 97 5.60 -10.63 -4.79
C ASP A 97 4.16 -10.17 -4.48
N TRP A 98 3.25 -10.37 -5.43
CA TRP A 98 1.87 -9.92 -5.26
C TRP A 98 1.15 -10.58 -4.11
N TYR A 99 1.36 -11.87 -3.94
CA TYR A 99 0.72 -12.65 -2.89
C TYR A 99 1.18 -12.16 -1.51
N ASP A 100 2.50 -12.09 -1.31
CA ASP A 100 3.07 -11.62 -0.05
C ASP A 100 2.84 -10.11 0.16
N ALA A 101 2.72 -9.32 -0.90
CA ALA A 101 2.38 -7.90 -0.79
C ALA A 101 0.96 -7.69 -0.22
N ILE A 102 -0.02 -8.50 -0.62
CA ILE A 102 -1.40 -8.41 -0.13
C ILE A 102 -1.56 -9.05 1.24
N ARG A 103 -0.92 -10.20 1.47
CA ARG A 103 -0.96 -10.90 2.75
C ARG A 103 -0.50 -9.97 3.88
N ASN A 104 -1.21 -9.97 5.00
CA ASN A 104 -0.94 -9.08 6.13
C ASN A 104 -0.99 -7.57 5.76
N HIS A 105 -1.75 -7.20 4.69
CA HIS A 105 -1.96 -5.81 4.33
C HIS A 105 -3.18 -5.22 5.06
N GLY A 106 -3.12 -5.24 6.35
CA GLY A 106 -4.17 -4.80 7.28
C GLY A 106 -3.58 -4.47 8.63
N PRO A 107 -4.13 -5.00 9.73
CA PRO A 107 -3.66 -4.71 11.10
C PRO A 107 -2.19 -5.04 11.31
N ASP A 108 -1.69 -6.07 10.63
CA ASP A 108 -0.32 -6.58 10.77
C ASP A 108 0.71 -5.80 9.96
N MET A 109 0.30 -4.78 9.21
CA MET A 109 1.18 -4.09 8.26
C MET A 109 2.41 -3.46 8.92
N HIS A 110 2.27 -2.95 10.14
CA HIS A 110 3.41 -2.42 10.90
C HIS A 110 4.42 -3.51 11.26
N ALA A 111 3.97 -4.65 11.77
CA ALA A 111 4.82 -5.79 12.10
C ALA A 111 5.47 -6.39 10.85
N LYS A 112 4.73 -6.46 9.74
CA LYS A 112 5.25 -6.89 8.44
C LYS A 112 6.42 -6.03 7.96
N MET A 113 6.35 -4.71 8.12
CA MET A 113 7.47 -3.83 7.73
C MET A 113 8.69 -4.03 8.62
N VAL A 114 8.51 -4.35 9.90
CA VAL A 114 9.61 -4.73 10.79
C VAL A 114 10.25 -6.04 10.33
N ASP A 115 9.45 -7.06 10.04
CA ASP A 115 9.93 -8.34 9.54
C ASP A 115 10.71 -8.19 8.21
N MET A 116 10.20 -7.40 7.29
CA MET A 116 10.87 -7.13 6.02
C MET A 116 12.21 -6.40 6.20
N LEU A 117 12.31 -5.50 7.19
CA LEU A 117 13.57 -4.78 7.46
C LEU A 117 14.67 -5.70 8.00
N LYS A 118 14.32 -6.86 8.58
CA LYS A 118 15.29 -7.88 9.00
C LYS A 118 15.98 -8.58 7.82
N VAL A 119 15.32 -8.57 6.66
CA VAL A 119 15.81 -9.25 5.44
C VAL A 119 16.41 -8.26 4.43
N LEU A 120 15.70 -7.16 4.18
CA LEU A 120 16.14 -6.12 3.26
C LEU A 120 16.33 -4.80 4.01
N ARG A 121 17.59 -4.45 4.26
CA ARG A 121 17.97 -3.20 4.92
C ARG A 121 18.76 -2.33 3.95
N PRO A 122 18.32 -1.09 3.67
CA PRO A 122 19.09 -0.20 2.82
C PRO A 122 20.37 0.30 3.54
N ASP A 123 21.42 0.53 2.76
CA ASP A 123 22.64 1.22 3.21
C ASP A 123 22.44 2.73 3.32
N LEU A 124 21.51 3.26 2.52
CA LEU A 124 21.14 4.67 2.50
C LEU A 124 19.68 4.82 2.11
N SER A 125 18.99 5.73 2.76
CA SER A 125 17.64 6.16 2.38
C SER A 125 17.66 7.66 2.06
N ILE A 126 17.06 8.04 0.93
CA ILE A 126 16.94 9.43 0.47
C ILE A 126 15.46 9.69 0.20
N VAL A 127 14.78 10.32 1.14
CA VAL A 127 13.35 10.61 1.05
C VAL A 127 13.11 11.83 0.19
N ASP A 128 12.34 11.64 -0.89
CA ASP A 128 11.86 12.73 -1.74
C ASP A 128 10.61 13.39 -1.11
N GLY A 129 10.80 14.52 -0.48
CA GLY A 129 9.78 15.43 0.01
C GLY A 129 9.71 16.73 -0.80
N LEU A 130 10.09 16.75 -2.08
CA LEU A 130 9.93 17.94 -2.91
C LEU A 130 8.44 18.27 -3.07
N TRP A 131 7.66 17.29 -3.46
CA TRP A 131 6.21 17.35 -3.56
C TRP A 131 5.59 16.15 -2.83
N PRO A 132 5.53 16.16 -1.51
CA PRO A 132 4.98 15.06 -0.74
C PRO A 132 3.45 14.99 -0.85
N MET A 133 2.88 13.85 -0.47
CA MET A 133 1.44 13.62 -0.48
C MET A 133 0.90 13.49 0.95
N GLN A 134 -0.15 14.22 1.25
CA GLN A 134 -0.94 14.11 2.48
C GLN A 134 -2.27 13.39 2.23
N GLY A 135 -3.18 13.34 3.21
CA GLY A 135 -4.56 12.92 3.06
C GLY A 135 -4.70 11.45 2.65
N GLN A 136 -5.40 11.16 1.56
CA GLN A 136 -5.81 9.82 1.16
C GLN A 136 -4.70 8.98 0.51
N GLY A 137 -3.46 9.17 0.97
CA GLY A 137 -2.30 8.35 0.51
C GLY A 137 -2.47 6.83 0.73
N PRO A 138 -1.65 6.03 0.05
CA PRO A 138 -0.43 6.39 -0.69
C PRO A 138 -0.65 6.83 -2.15
N GLY A 139 -1.85 6.68 -2.70
CA GLY A 139 -2.28 7.14 -4.01
C GLY A 139 -3.62 7.84 -3.87
N SER A 140 -3.62 9.16 -3.81
CA SER A 140 -4.82 9.97 -3.67
C SER A 140 -5.32 10.47 -5.01
N PRO A 141 -6.63 10.39 -5.30
CA PRO A 141 -7.22 11.01 -6.48
C PRO A 141 -7.50 12.50 -6.29
N TYR A 142 -7.23 13.06 -5.10
CA TYR A 142 -7.47 14.46 -4.77
C TYR A 142 -6.22 15.30 -5.05
N PRO A 143 -6.26 16.26 -6.03
CA PRO A 143 -5.09 17.09 -6.36
C PRO A 143 -4.55 17.91 -5.18
N GLU A 144 -5.41 18.31 -4.25
CA GLU A 144 -5.07 19.06 -3.06
C GLU A 144 -4.30 18.25 -2.00
N ASP A 145 -4.20 16.94 -2.18
CA ASP A 145 -3.35 16.09 -1.34
C ASP A 145 -1.86 16.22 -1.70
N LEU A 146 -1.55 16.75 -2.88
CA LEU A 146 -0.18 17.01 -3.30
C LEU A 146 0.29 18.37 -2.76
N ILE A 147 1.34 18.37 -1.94
CA ILE A 147 1.94 19.59 -1.39
C ILE A 147 3.09 20.02 -2.30
N LYS A 148 2.90 21.08 -3.10
CA LYS A 148 3.85 21.47 -4.17
C LYS A 148 5.00 22.40 -3.71
N ASP A 149 4.97 22.88 -2.49
CA ASP A 149 5.89 23.89 -1.95
C ASP A 149 6.68 23.41 -0.73
N PHE A 150 6.76 22.10 -0.51
CA PHE A 150 7.42 21.57 0.67
C PHE A 150 8.94 21.56 0.56
N ASN A 151 9.47 21.08 -0.56
CA ASN A 151 10.89 21.19 -0.96
C ASN A 151 11.90 20.67 0.08
N VAL A 152 11.61 19.53 0.69
CA VAL A 152 12.48 18.88 1.68
C VAL A 152 13.07 17.61 1.08
N ILE A 153 14.37 17.40 1.28
CA ILE A 153 15.03 16.11 1.08
C ILE A 153 15.59 15.68 2.43
N LEU A 154 15.31 14.44 2.82
CA LEU A 154 15.81 13.83 4.05
C LEU A 154 16.62 12.59 3.70
N ALA A 155 17.86 12.47 4.21
CA ALA A 155 18.71 11.33 3.95
C ALA A 155 19.37 10.80 5.21
N GLY A 156 19.58 9.48 5.27
CA GLY A 156 20.28 8.83 6.38
C GLY A 156 20.54 7.35 6.14
N LYS A 157 21.50 6.80 6.88
CA LYS A 157 21.90 5.39 6.79
C LYS A 157 21.01 4.47 7.61
N ASP A 158 20.40 4.98 8.69
CA ASP A 158 19.45 4.23 9.49
C ASP A 158 18.03 4.51 9.00
N PRO A 159 17.34 3.55 8.35
CA PRO A 159 16.00 3.76 7.80
C PRO A 159 14.95 4.04 8.88
N VAL A 160 15.15 3.55 10.11
CA VAL A 160 14.25 3.80 11.24
C VAL A 160 14.39 5.25 11.71
N ALA A 161 15.63 5.74 11.84
CA ALA A 161 15.90 7.13 12.19
C ALA A 161 15.38 8.09 11.11
N VAL A 162 15.58 7.77 9.82
CA VAL A 162 15.04 8.54 8.69
C VAL A 162 13.52 8.63 8.78
N ASP A 163 12.84 7.51 9.01
CA ASP A 163 11.38 7.47 9.10
C ASP A 163 10.86 8.19 10.36
N THR A 164 11.61 8.13 11.47
CA THR A 164 11.28 8.87 12.71
C THR A 164 11.33 10.38 12.50
N VAL A 165 12.41 10.87 11.89
CA VAL A 165 12.55 12.29 11.54
C VAL A 165 11.49 12.68 10.50
N GLY A 166 11.30 11.86 9.47
CA GLY A 166 10.28 12.09 8.44
C GLY A 166 8.87 12.17 9.00
N ALA A 167 8.47 11.25 9.89
CA ALA A 167 7.19 11.29 10.59
C ALA A 167 7.02 12.60 11.39
N THR A 168 8.07 13.00 12.10
CA THR A 168 8.07 14.24 12.90
C THR A 168 7.93 15.47 12.01
N ILE A 169 8.63 15.52 10.87
CA ILE A 169 8.51 16.59 9.87
C ILE A 169 7.08 16.66 9.31
N MET A 170 6.46 15.52 9.06
CA MET A 170 5.06 15.44 8.59
C MET A 170 4.04 15.74 9.68
N GLY A 171 4.47 16.00 10.92
CA GLY A 171 3.61 16.34 12.06
C GLY A 171 2.89 15.15 12.69
N PHE A 172 3.44 13.94 12.53
CA PHE A 172 3.02 12.75 13.28
C PHE A 172 3.81 12.65 14.61
N ASP A 173 3.16 12.08 15.60
CA ASP A 173 3.86 11.54 16.77
C ASP A 173 4.50 10.20 16.38
N ALA A 174 5.79 10.23 16.04
CA ALA A 174 6.51 9.05 15.56
C ALA A 174 6.42 7.87 16.55
N LYS A 175 6.42 8.15 17.85
CA LYS A 175 6.38 7.15 18.91
C LYS A 175 5.02 6.47 19.07
N HIS A 176 3.92 7.21 18.94
CA HIS A 176 2.57 6.73 19.26
C HIS A 176 1.73 6.48 18.01
N GLU A 177 1.93 7.24 16.94
CA GLU A 177 1.15 7.10 15.70
C GLU A 177 1.79 6.15 14.67
N VAL A 178 3.10 5.79 14.82
CA VAL A 178 3.80 4.95 13.83
C VAL A 178 4.42 3.69 14.48
N PRO A 179 3.61 2.68 14.84
CA PRO A 179 4.05 1.50 15.60
C PRO A 179 5.25 0.76 15.03
N MET A 180 5.44 0.72 13.71
CA MET A 180 6.58 0.04 13.07
C MET A 180 7.94 0.61 13.49
N LEU A 181 8.02 1.92 13.80
CA LEU A 181 9.27 2.55 14.23
C LEU A 181 9.71 1.98 15.58
N ARG A 182 8.80 1.97 16.56
CA ARG A 182 9.08 1.36 17.85
C ARG A 182 9.34 -0.15 17.75
N GLY A 183 8.58 -0.85 16.90
CA GLY A 183 8.80 -2.27 16.65
C GLY A 183 10.19 -2.56 16.10
N ALA A 184 10.68 -1.74 15.19
CA ALA A 184 12.01 -1.85 14.62
C ALA A 184 13.11 -1.52 15.63
N GLU A 185 12.92 -0.52 16.50
CA GLU A 185 13.85 -0.20 17.58
C GLU A 185 13.95 -1.34 18.58
N VAL A 186 12.83 -1.91 19.03
CA VAL A 186 12.80 -3.08 19.93
C VAL A 186 13.50 -4.29 19.30
N ALA A 187 13.38 -4.46 17.99
CA ALA A 187 14.07 -5.51 17.25
C ALA A 187 15.56 -5.21 16.97
N GLY A 188 16.10 -4.08 17.44
CA GLY A 188 17.50 -3.69 17.23
C GLY A 188 17.83 -3.27 15.80
N LEU A 189 16.83 -2.88 15.00
CA LEU A 189 16.98 -2.57 13.58
C LEU A 189 17.27 -1.09 13.30
N GLY A 190 17.23 -0.21 14.31
CA GLY A 190 17.53 1.21 14.17
C GLY A 190 17.02 2.02 15.36
N VAL A 191 17.11 3.35 15.26
CA VAL A 191 16.78 4.28 16.35
C VAL A 191 15.46 5.00 16.06
N ALA A 192 14.46 4.80 16.93
CA ALA A 192 13.17 5.49 16.86
C ALA A 192 13.01 6.61 17.91
N ASN A 193 13.95 6.74 18.82
CA ASN A 193 13.95 7.85 19.80
C ASN A 193 14.59 9.09 19.14
N LEU A 194 13.79 10.12 18.89
CA LEU A 194 14.23 11.36 18.23
C LEU A 194 15.39 12.05 18.98
N ASP A 195 15.42 11.95 20.32
CA ASP A 195 16.46 12.56 21.16
C ASP A 195 17.85 11.89 20.97
N GLN A 196 17.89 10.72 20.35
CA GLN A 196 19.12 9.96 20.06
C GLN A 196 19.53 10.07 18.58
N ILE A 197 18.79 10.85 17.78
CA ILE A 197 19.06 11.02 16.37
C ILE A 197 19.73 12.39 16.15
N ASP A 198 20.95 12.37 15.65
CA ASP A 198 21.66 13.59 15.25
C ASP A 198 21.16 14.06 13.87
N VAL A 199 20.43 15.18 13.86
CA VAL A 199 19.85 15.78 12.65
C VAL A 199 20.72 16.95 12.21
N VAL A 200 21.37 16.79 11.05
CA VAL A 200 22.25 17.80 10.45
C VAL A 200 21.54 18.50 9.29
N GLY A 201 21.76 19.79 9.15
CA GLY A 201 21.14 20.61 8.10
C GLY A 201 20.02 21.50 8.63
N THR A 202 18.90 21.59 7.91
CA THR A 202 17.79 22.44 8.34
C THR A 202 17.10 21.85 9.59
N PRO A 203 16.93 22.61 10.66
CA PRO A 203 16.22 22.15 11.86
C PRO A 203 14.81 21.68 11.56
N ILE A 204 14.36 20.61 12.25
CA ILE A 204 13.03 20.02 12.06
C ILE A 204 11.92 21.06 12.19
N ASP A 205 11.98 21.93 13.18
CA ASP A 205 10.94 22.92 13.46
C ASP A 205 10.78 23.96 12.34
N GLN A 206 11.78 24.16 11.51
CA GLN A 206 11.72 25.07 10.36
C GLN A 206 11.01 24.47 9.16
N VAL A 207 10.94 23.13 9.06
CA VAL A 207 10.34 22.42 7.93
C VAL A 207 9.10 21.61 8.32
N LYS A 208 8.85 21.45 9.61
CA LYS A 208 7.70 20.70 10.11
C LYS A 208 6.37 21.28 9.64
N ARG A 209 5.50 20.39 9.11
CA ARG A 209 4.15 20.73 8.69
C ARG A 209 3.18 19.62 9.11
N HIS A 210 1.99 19.99 9.56
CA HIS A 210 0.96 19.01 9.88
C HIS A 210 0.28 18.53 8.59
N PHE A 211 0.60 17.31 8.16
CA PHE A 211 -0.06 16.65 7.02
C PHE A 211 -1.43 16.14 7.43
N ARG A 212 -2.42 16.28 6.55
CA ARG A 212 -3.72 15.64 6.74
C ARG A 212 -3.53 14.12 6.83
N ARG A 213 -4.17 13.50 7.84
CA ARG A 213 -4.17 12.03 7.99
C ARG A 213 -5.07 11.40 6.95
N GLY A 214 -4.75 10.19 6.54
CA GLY A 214 -5.64 9.35 5.75
C GLY A 214 -6.83 8.86 6.58
N ASN A 215 -7.92 8.52 5.89
CA ASN A 215 -9.15 8.05 6.51
C ASN A 215 -9.69 6.83 5.77
N ILE A 216 -9.98 5.75 6.49
CA ILE A 216 -10.55 4.50 5.95
C ILE A 216 -12.06 4.36 6.22
N ASN A 217 -12.69 5.37 6.81
CA ASN A 217 -14.13 5.33 7.07
C ASN A 217 -14.94 5.28 5.76
N LEU A 218 -15.95 4.43 5.74
CA LEU A 218 -16.88 4.25 4.62
C LEU A 218 -18.27 4.78 4.93
N VAL A 219 -18.61 4.95 6.21
CA VAL A 219 -19.96 5.31 6.64
C VAL A 219 -20.17 6.82 6.49
N GLY A 220 -21.24 7.22 5.82
CA GLY A 220 -21.64 8.62 5.67
C GLY A 220 -20.75 9.44 4.73
N VAL A 221 -19.92 8.79 3.90
CA VAL A 221 -19.01 9.47 2.95
C VAL A 221 -19.75 10.04 1.73
N ASP A 222 -20.84 9.37 1.33
CA ASP A 222 -21.74 9.81 0.25
C ASP A 222 -23.14 9.20 0.48
N PRO A 223 -24.25 9.90 0.14
CA PRO A 223 -25.61 9.38 0.27
C PRO A 223 -25.89 8.10 -0.54
N LYS A 224 -25.17 7.88 -1.65
CA LYS A 224 -25.27 6.66 -2.46
C LYS A 224 -24.65 5.45 -1.79
N VAL A 225 -23.74 5.63 -0.82
CA VAL A 225 -22.98 4.57 -0.18
C VAL A 225 -23.71 4.04 1.06
N ARG A 226 -23.95 2.75 1.08
CA ARG A 226 -24.45 2.02 2.24
C ARG A 226 -23.45 0.96 2.68
N VAL A 227 -23.24 0.81 3.97
CA VAL A 227 -22.28 -0.15 4.51
C VAL A 227 -22.95 -0.98 5.60
N TYR A 228 -22.96 -2.29 5.41
CA TYR A 228 -23.26 -3.27 6.45
C TYR A 228 -21.94 -3.87 6.91
N MET A 229 -21.55 -3.58 8.14
CA MET A 229 -20.22 -3.87 8.63
C MET A 229 -20.28 -4.55 9.99
N GLY A 230 -19.76 -5.77 10.05
CA GLY A 230 -19.48 -6.47 11.30
C GLY A 230 -18.07 -6.17 11.82
N ARG A 231 -17.42 -7.16 12.44
CA ARG A 231 -16.02 -7.05 12.84
C ARG A 231 -15.11 -7.06 11.60
N THR A 232 -14.80 -5.89 11.09
CA THR A 232 -14.03 -5.67 9.87
C THR A 232 -12.64 -5.14 10.25
N CYS A 233 -11.59 -5.69 9.65
CA CYS A 233 -10.22 -5.18 9.81
C CYS A 233 -9.92 -4.03 8.84
N ASP A 234 -8.87 -3.28 9.16
CA ASP A 234 -8.43 -2.11 8.41
C ASP A 234 -8.02 -2.45 6.97
N GLY A 235 -7.63 -3.68 6.68
CA GLY A 235 -7.22 -4.13 5.35
C GLY A 235 -8.34 -3.98 4.31
N CYS A 236 -9.51 -4.58 4.56
CA CYS A 236 -10.66 -4.45 3.67
C CYS A 236 -11.19 -3.01 3.61
N LEU A 237 -11.23 -2.30 4.76
CA LEU A 237 -11.61 -0.88 4.81
C LEU A 237 -10.69 -0.02 3.95
N HIS A 238 -9.38 -0.24 4.05
CA HIS A 238 -8.37 0.49 3.29
C HIS A 238 -8.57 0.36 1.77
N PHE A 239 -8.66 -0.87 1.28
CA PHE A 239 -8.81 -1.10 -0.16
C PHE A 239 -10.17 -0.61 -0.68
N THR A 240 -11.25 -0.87 0.05
CA THR A 240 -12.58 -0.37 -0.32
C THR A 240 -12.62 1.16 -0.33
N ARG A 241 -12.05 1.82 0.69
CA ARG A 241 -11.97 3.28 0.74
C ARG A 241 -11.10 3.84 -0.38
N THR A 242 -10.00 3.19 -0.72
CA THR A 242 -9.11 3.62 -1.82
C THR A 242 -9.85 3.61 -3.16
N GLY A 243 -10.63 2.57 -3.44
CA GLY A 243 -11.47 2.54 -4.64
C GLY A 243 -12.58 3.58 -4.60
N LEU A 244 -13.26 3.73 -3.46
CA LEU A 244 -14.34 4.68 -3.31
C LEU A 244 -13.87 6.14 -3.46
N ASP A 245 -12.66 6.47 -3.00
CA ASP A 245 -12.08 7.79 -3.16
C ASP A 245 -12.00 8.23 -4.63
N VAL A 246 -11.82 7.30 -5.59
CA VAL A 246 -11.83 7.61 -7.03
C VAL A 246 -13.17 8.20 -7.46
N TYR A 247 -14.29 7.64 -6.98
CA TYR A 247 -15.63 8.14 -7.29
C TYR A 247 -15.96 9.40 -6.54
N LEU A 248 -15.59 9.48 -5.26
CA LEU A 248 -15.79 10.69 -4.45
C LEU A 248 -15.06 11.90 -5.05
N ALA A 249 -13.87 11.68 -5.62
CA ALA A 249 -13.12 12.72 -6.31
C ALA A 249 -13.65 13.03 -7.72
N ASN A 250 -14.38 12.10 -8.34
CA ASN A 250 -14.87 12.18 -9.71
C ASN A 250 -16.35 11.77 -9.79
N PRO A 251 -17.29 12.58 -9.28
CA PRO A 251 -18.70 12.22 -9.21
C PRO A 251 -19.33 11.86 -10.55
N HIS A 252 -18.82 12.42 -11.65
CA HIS A 252 -19.29 12.14 -13.02
C HIS A 252 -19.08 10.68 -13.45
N LEU A 253 -18.16 9.94 -12.81
CA LEU A 253 -17.91 8.52 -13.13
C LEU A 253 -19.05 7.60 -12.68
N TRP A 254 -19.94 8.05 -11.80
CA TRP A 254 -21.02 7.24 -11.26
C TRP A 254 -22.36 8.00 -11.14
N GLU A 255 -22.60 8.95 -12.06
CA GLU A 255 -23.84 9.74 -12.07
C GLU A 255 -25.08 8.85 -12.15
N ASP A 256 -25.05 7.84 -13.01
CA ASP A 256 -26.16 6.90 -13.25
C ASP A 256 -26.32 5.83 -12.15
N VAL A 257 -25.36 5.73 -11.22
CA VAL A 257 -25.44 4.80 -10.10
C VAL A 257 -26.27 5.40 -8.99
N GLU A 258 -27.31 4.70 -8.57
CA GLU A 258 -28.22 5.13 -7.51
C GLU A 258 -27.72 4.69 -6.13
N ARG A 259 -27.10 3.49 -6.06
CA ARG A 259 -26.67 2.91 -4.80
C ARG A 259 -25.50 1.97 -4.94
N VAL A 260 -24.58 2.04 -3.99
CA VAL A 260 -23.51 1.08 -3.79
C VAL A 260 -23.56 0.60 -2.34
N THR A 261 -23.73 -0.68 -2.16
CA THR A 261 -23.81 -1.31 -0.84
C THR A 261 -22.58 -2.19 -0.64
N PHE A 262 -21.90 -2.03 0.49
CA PHE A 262 -20.81 -2.91 0.91
C PHE A 262 -21.24 -3.78 2.08
N ILE A 263 -20.98 -5.09 1.98
CA ILE A 263 -21.15 -6.06 3.06
C ILE A 263 -19.75 -6.54 3.42
N MET A 264 -19.31 -6.37 4.66
CA MET A 264 -17.95 -6.73 5.06
C MET A 264 -17.80 -7.11 6.54
N GLY A 265 -16.81 -7.92 6.80
CA GLY A 265 -16.47 -8.35 8.15
C GLY A 265 -17.22 -9.59 8.62
N ARG A 266 -16.89 -10.01 9.85
CA ARG A 266 -17.55 -11.14 10.53
C ARG A 266 -18.74 -10.64 11.33
N ASP A 267 -19.74 -11.53 11.52
CA ASP A 267 -20.91 -11.25 12.36
C ASP A 267 -21.67 -9.99 11.92
N VAL A 268 -21.73 -9.75 10.62
CA VAL A 268 -22.48 -8.63 10.06
C VAL A 268 -23.97 -8.99 9.96
N GLU A 269 -24.83 -8.05 10.34
CA GLU A 269 -26.27 -8.15 10.16
C GLU A 269 -26.64 -7.45 8.84
N VAL A 270 -27.32 -8.19 7.96
CA VAL A 270 -27.71 -7.73 6.62
C VAL A 270 -29.20 -7.95 6.45
N PRO A 271 -29.98 -6.96 5.97
CA PRO A 271 -31.40 -7.14 5.66
C PRO A 271 -31.65 -8.26 4.65
N ASP A 272 -32.83 -8.88 4.71
CA ASP A 272 -33.23 -9.93 3.77
C ASP A 272 -33.26 -9.42 2.31
N GLU A 273 -33.71 -8.20 2.12
CA GLU A 273 -33.78 -7.55 0.81
C GLU A 273 -32.70 -6.48 0.67
N LEU A 274 -31.97 -6.52 -0.42
CA LEU A 274 -30.97 -5.52 -0.82
C LEU A 274 -31.28 -5.07 -2.26
N ASP A 275 -31.08 -3.78 -2.48
CA ASP A 275 -31.19 -3.19 -3.81
C ASP A 275 -29.93 -3.52 -4.62
N HIS A 276 -30.05 -4.53 -5.50
CA HIS A 276 -29.01 -5.00 -6.40
C HIS A 276 -29.56 -5.14 -7.81
N ASP A 277 -29.45 -4.09 -8.61
CA ASP A 277 -29.93 -3.96 -9.98
C ASP A 277 -28.87 -3.26 -10.84
N PRO A 278 -27.76 -3.95 -11.19
CA PRO A 278 -26.74 -3.38 -12.07
C PRO A 278 -27.33 -3.00 -13.46
N PRO A 279 -26.93 -1.82 -14.04
CA PRO A 279 -25.85 -0.96 -13.58
C PRO A 279 -26.26 0.19 -12.62
N ARG A 280 -27.48 0.20 -12.08
CA ARG A 280 -27.98 1.28 -11.23
C ARG A 280 -27.63 1.09 -9.76
N SER A 281 -27.75 -0.12 -9.27
CA SER A 281 -27.50 -0.47 -7.86
C SER A 281 -26.61 -1.69 -7.75
N TYR A 282 -25.58 -1.60 -6.90
CA TYR A 282 -24.62 -2.68 -6.69
C TYR A 282 -24.53 -3.07 -5.23
N VAL A 283 -24.40 -4.38 -5.00
CA VAL A 283 -24.00 -4.95 -3.71
C VAL A 283 -22.63 -5.61 -3.89
N PHE A 284 -21.66 -5.18 -3.12
CA PHE A 284 -20.33 -5.79 -3.05
C PHE A 284 -20.15 -6.50 -1.73
N VAL A 285 -19.82 -7.78 -1.78
CA VAL A 285 -19.46 -8.58 -0.62
C VAL A 285 -17.95 -8.65 -0.56
N VAL A 286 -17.34 -8.05 0.48
CA VAL A 286 -15.91 -7.75 0.50
C VAL A 286 -15.19 -8.62 1.52
N GLY A 287 -14.23 -9.39 1.01
CA GLY A 287 -13.31 -10.21 1.79
C GLY A 287 -13.90 -11.55 2.26
N ASP A 288 -13.01 -12.49 2.51
CA ASP A 288 -13.37 -13.87 2.91
C ASP A 288 -14.17 -13.92 4.21
N CYS A 289 -14.04 -12.90 5.07
CA CYS A 289 -14.81 -12.79 6.32
C CYS A 289 -16.33 -12.63 6.10
N ALA A 290 -16.75 -12.16 4.91
CA ALA A 290 -18.16 -11.97 4.53
C ALA A 290 -18.65 -13.01 3.51
N ALA A 291 -17.88 -14.06 3.21
CA ALA A 291 -18.15 -15.04 2.16
C ALA A 291 -19.53 -15.73 2.30
N GLN A 292 -20.11 -15.83 3.52
CA GLN A 292 -21.46 -16.37 3.71
C GLN A 292 -22.56 -15.56 3.01
N PHE A 293 -22.26 -14.35 2.55
CA PHE A 293 -23.18 -13.48 1.82
C PHE A 293 -22.85 -13.39 0.31
N GLN A 294 -21.97 -14.26 -0.21
CA GLN A 294 -21.50 -14.19 -1.61
C GLN A 294 -22.64 -14.21 -2.65
N ASP A 295 -23.78 -14.84 -2.32
CA ASP A 295 -24.96 -14.91 -3.19
C ASP A 295 -25.79 -13.61 -3.22
N ARG A 296 -25.44 -12.63 -2.39
CA ARG A 296 -26.18 -11.37 -2.26
C ARG A 296 -25.71 -10.28 -3.22
N GLY A 297 -24.60 -10.49 -3.95
CA GLY A 297 -24.04 -9.51 -4.89
C GLY A 297 -22.70 -9.94 -5.45
N VAL A 298 -21.91 -8.97 -5.90
CA VAL A 298 -20.57 -9.19 -6.44
C VAL A 298 -19.61 -9.54 -5.29
N PHE A 299 -19.16 -10.79 -5.24
CA PHE A 299 -18.19 -11.22 -4.23
C PHE A 299 -16.76 -10.85 -4.65
N LEU A 300 -16.05 -10.15 -3.79
CA LEU A 300 -14.65 -9.74 -3.92
C LEU A 300 -13.83 -10.47 -2.86
N PRO A 301 -13.28 -11.65 -3.17
CA PRO A 301 -12.58 -12.50 -2.21
C PRO A 301 -11.23 -11.91 -1.77
N GLY A 302 -10.64 -12.51 -0.74
CA GLY A 302 -9.29 -12.24 -0.26
C GLY A 302 -9.22 -11.70 1.16
N CYS A 303 -8.06 -11.90 1.79
CA CYS A 303 -7.73 -11.37 3.12
C CYS A 303 -6.33 -10.70 3.09
N ALA A 304 -6.26 -9.37 2.94
CA ALA A 304 -7.36 -8.42 2.67
C ALA A 304 -7.83 -8.53 1.20
N SER A 305 -9.13 -8.27 0.97
CA SER A 305 -9.62 -8.15 -0.41
C SER A 305 -9.02 -6.90 -1.08
N THR A 306 -8.54 -7.06 -2.30
CA THR A 306 -8.05 -5.94 -3.13
C THR A 306 -9.20 -5.18 -3.81
N SER A 307 -10.28 -5.01 -3.10
CA SER A 307 -11.56 -4.47 -3.56
C SER A 307 -11.51 -3.07 -4.20
N MET A 308 -10.36 -2.38 -4.18
CA MET A 308 -10.18 -1.14 -4.94
C MET A 308 -10.53 -1.29 -6.44
N HIS A 309 -10.48 -2.51 -6.96
CA HIS A 309 -10.81 -2.81 -8.35
C HIS A 309 -12.30 -2.68 -8.69
N PHE A 310 -13.19 -2.55 -7.72
CA PHE A 310 -14.59 -2.24 -8.00
C PHE A 310 -14.77 -0.88 -8.72
N THR A 311 -13.73 -0.06 -8.79
CA THR A 311 -13.73 1.17 -9.59
C THR A 311 -14.02 0.95 -11.08
N LEU A 312 -14.11 -0.29 -11.51
CA LEU A 312 -14.41 -0.64 -12.90
C LEU A 312 -15.90 -0.98 -13.13
N PHE A 313 -16.74 -0.87 -12.10
CA PHE A 313 -18.13 -1.31 -12.18
C PHE A 313 -19.11 -0.41 -12.94
N PRO A 314 -18.97 0.93 -13.05
CA PRO A 314 -20.01 1.75 -13.66
C PRO A 314 -20.37 1.29 -15.06
N GLY A 315 -21.66 1.11 -15.32
CA GLY A 315 -22.19 0.64 -16.59
C GLY A 315 -21.93 -0.84 -16.88
N LYS A 316 -21.48 -1.63 -15.90
CA LYS A 316 -21.14 -3.05 -16.06
C LYS A 316 -22.12 -3.95 -15.30
N THR A 317 -22.31 -5.17 -15.82
CA THR A 317 -23.00 -6.24 -15.08
C THR A 317 -22.11 -6.77 -13.95
N SER A 318 -22.71 -7.50 -13.00
CA SER A 318 -21.94 -8.15 -11.92
C SER A 318 -20.88 -9.11 -12.49
N GLU A 319 -21.20 -9.84 -13.55
CA GLU A 319 -20.28 -10.78 -14.20
C GLU A 319 -19.08 -10.08 -14.81
N GLU A 320 -19.29 -8.98 -15.53
CA GLU A 320 -18.22 -8.18 -16.12
C GLU A 320 -17.30 -7.56 -15.05
N VAL A 321 -17.85 -7.17 -13.89
CA VAL A 321 -17.04 -6.65 -12.77
C VAL A 321 -16.17 -7.76 -12.19
N VAL A 322 -16.73 -8.96 -11.96
CA VAL A 322 -15.99 -10.12 -11.45
C VAL A 322 -14.90 -10.55 -12.42
N GLU A 323 -15.21 -10.64 -13.71
CA GLU A 323 -14.24 -11.00 -14.74
C GLU A 323 -13.05 -10.02 -14.75
N ARG A 324 -13.32 -8.71 -14.71
CA ARG A 324 -12.28 -7.69 -14.65
C ARG A 324 -11.47 -7.78 -13.36
N TYR A 325 -12.12 -8.03 -12.23
CA TYR A 325 -11.44 -8.24 -10.96
C TYR A 325 -10.44 -9.39 -11.04
N HIS A 326 -10.84 -10.52 -11.60
CA HIS A 326 -9.96 -11.69 -11.77
C HIS A 326 -8.81 -11.40 -12.75
N ASN A 327 -9.08 -10.70 -13.85
CA ASN A 327 -8.06 -10.35 -14.83
C ASN A 327 -7.00 -9.35 -14.31
N LEU A 328 -7.34 -8.56 -13.29
CA LEU A 328 -6.41 -7.64 -12.65
C LEU A 328 -5.60 -8.29 -11.51
N GLN A 329 -6.00 -9.50 -11.08
CA GLN A 329 -5.17 -10.24 -10.13
C GLN A 329 -3.93 -10.77 -10.84
N PRO A 330 -2.72 -10.50 -10.35
CA PRO A 330 -1.53 -11.00 -10.99
C PRO A 330 -1.51 -12.53 -10.94
N PRO A 331 -0.94 -13.19 -11.96
CA PRO A 331 -0.76 -14.63 -11.94
C PRO A 331 0.10 -15.02 -10.74
N LYS A 332 -0.21 -16.15 -10.11
CA LYS A 332 0.65 -16.72 -9.08
C LYS A 332 1.99 -17.05 -9.73
N VAL A 333 3.06 -16.40 -9.29
CA VAL A 333 4.40 -16.71 -9.79
C VAL A 333 4.79 -18.08 -9.25
N ASN A 334 5.01 -19.04 -10.15
CA ASN A 334 5.50 -20.35 -9.76
C ASN A 334 7.01 -20.23 -9.49
N ILE A 335 7.40 -20.30 -8.24
CA ILE A 335 8.79 -20.30 -7.82
C ILE A 335 9.13 -21.73 -7.44
N GLU A 336 10.13 -22.30 -8.10
CA GLU A 336 10.55 -23.68 -7.86
C GLU A 336 10.89 -23.90 -6.37
N GLY A 337 10.21 -24.85 -5.74
CA GLY A 337 10.35 -25.13 -4.30
C GLY A 337 9.53 -24.25 -3.36
N TYR A 338 8.81 -23.23 -3.86
CA TYR A 338 7.90 -22.42 -3.06
C TYR A 338 6.45 -22.89 -3.22
N VAL A 339 5.91 -23.48 -2.16
CA VAL A 339 4.51 -23.88 -2.14
C VAL A 339 3.68 -22.68 -1.70
N PHE A 340 2.97 -22.04 -2.65
CA PHE A 340 1.96 -21.05 -2.30
C PHE A 340 0.92 -21.74 -1.41
N PRO A 341 0.57 -21.13 -0.24
CA PRO A 341 -0.49 -21.68 0.57
C PRO A 341 -1.78 -21.71 -0.25
N GLU A 342 -2.46 -22.85 -0.22
CA GLU A 342 -3.81 -22.92 -0.76
C GLU A 342 -4.63 -21.83 -0.08
N THR A 343 -5.26 -20.98 -0.88
CA THR A 343 -6.32 -20.11 -0.38
C THR A 343 -7.40 -21.07 0.10
N THR A 344 -7.52 -21.24 1.42
CA THR A 344 -8.68 -21.91 1.98
C THR A 344 -9.89 -21.13 1.52
N SER A 345 -10.58 -21.72 0.53
CA SER A 345 -11.89 -21.32 0.04
C SER A 345 -12.91 -21.23 1.17
#